data_df0d52db435ecc98cba81a45d8b8de8c
#
_entry.id   df0d52db435ecc98cba81a45d8b8de8c
#
_cell.length_a   1.000
_cell.length_b   1.000
_cell.length_c   1.000
_cell.angle_alpha   90.00
_cell.angle_beta   90.00
_cell.angle_gamma   90.00
#
_symmetry.space_group_name_H-M   'P 1'
#
loop_
_entity.id
_entity.type
_entity.pdbx_description
1 polymer ?
#
loop_
_entity_poly.entity_id
_entity_poly.type
_entity_poly.pdbx_seq_one_letter_code
_entity_poly.pdbx_strand_id
1 'polypeptide(L)'
;MVVIPGVAVKADDKKLIGVTMPTKDLQRWNQDGENMKKELEAAGYEVDLQYASNDVSTQVSQLENQVANGCDLLVVASIDGSSLGEPLKQAKEAGIPVISYDRLIKSDAVSYYISFDNYTVGTLQGQYVVDTLDLDNAGDKTYNIEFTAGDPADNNAGYFFNGAFDVLKPYIDAGTLNVVSGQTDFDSVATPAWDTQTALERMQNILASYYADGTQLDVALCSNDSTALGVTQAIESDYAGDNTVLITGQDLSLIHISEPTRL
;
A
#
# COMPACT_ATOMS: atom_id res chain seq x y z
N MET A 1 -64.09 -18.69 21.20
CA MET A 1 -63.15 -18.31 20.12
C MET A 1 -62.00 -17.55 20.78
N VAL A 2 -60.89 -18.19 21.06
CA VAL A 2 -59.74 -17.56 21.75
C VAL A 2 -58.82 -17.04 20.66
N VAL A 3 -58.67 -15.73 20.56
CA VAL A 3 -57.72 -15.04 19.68
C VAL A 3 -56.37 -15.07 20.39
N ILE A 4 -55.44 -15.90 19.90
CA ILE A 4 -54.06 -15.88 20.33
C ILE A 4 -53.40 -14.70 19.60
N PRO A 5 -52.83 -13.68 20.32
CA PRO A 5 -52.07 -12.64 19.66
C PRO A 5 -50.82 -13.26 19.05
N GLY A 6 -50.68 -13.14 17.72
CA GLY A 6 -49.45 -13.53 17.02
C GLY A 6 -48.27 -12.73 17.56
N VAL A 7 -47.30 -13.43 18.09
CA VAL A 7 -45.96 -12.84 18.37
C VAL A 7 -45.39 -12.47 17.00
N ALA A 8 -45.33 -11.20 16.70
CA ALA A 8 -44.57 -10.71 15.58
C ALA A 8 -43.08 -11.04 15.89
N VAL A 9 -42.54 -12.02 15.19
CA VAL A 9 -41.11 -12.24 15.14
C VAL A 9 -40.52 -10.98 14.49
N LYS A 10 -39.85 -10.13 15.28
CA LYS A 10 -39.01 -9.08 14.72
C LYS A 10 -38.05 -9.79 13.73
N ALA A 11 -38.10 -9.35 12.46
CA ALA A 11 -36.99 -9.65 11.57
C ALA A 11 -35.70 -9.21 12.32
N ASP A 12 -34.75 -10.10 12.47
CA ASP A 12 -33.43 -9.69 12.97
C ASP A 12 -32.94 -8.57 12.07
N ASP A 13 -32.84 -7.36 12.61
CA ASP A 13 -32.25 -6.24 11.87
C ASP A 13 -30.83 -6.65 11.53
N LYS A 14 -30.54 -6.72 10.23
CA LYS A 14 -29.17 -7.05 9.75
C LYS A 14 -28.20 -6.05 10.34
N LYS A 15 -27.06 -6.55 10.80
CA LYS A 15 -26.00 -5.68 11.28
C LYS A 15 -25.36 -4.92 10.13
N LEU A 16 -25.13 -3.62 10.35
CA LEU A 16 -24.52 -2.72 9.38
C LEU A 16 -23.01 -2.59 9.66
N ILE A 17 -22.21 -2.88 8.63
CA ILE A 17 -20.75 -2.76 8.70
C ILE A 17 -20.31 -1.54 7.87
N GLY A 18 -19.68 -0.57 8.52
CA GLY A 18 -19.01 0.55 7.83
C GLY A 18 -17.63 0.12 7.35
N VAL A 19 -17.35 0.34 6.08
CA VAL A 19 -16.04 0.07 5.46
C VAL A 19 -15.54 1.35 4.80
N THR A 20 -14.35 1.82 5.19
CA THR A 20 -13.76 3.03 4.61
C THR A 20 -12.39 2.74 4.05
N MET A 21 -12.23 2.96 2.73
CA MET A 21 -11.00 2.77 1.97
C MET A 21 -10.38 4.12 1.57
N PRO A 22 -9.04 4.20 1.38
CA PRO A 22 -8.35 5.46 1.09
C PRO A 22 -8.82 6.11 -0.21
N THR A 23 -8.87 5.37 -1.32
CA THR A 23 -9.18 5.91 -2.65
C THR A 23 -9.65 4.83 -3.61
N LYS A 24 -10.30 5.25 -4.70
CA LYS A 24 -10.58 4.41 -5.88
C LYS A 24 -9.48 4.46 -6.94
N ASP A 25 -8.55 5.40 -6.85
CA ASP A 25 -7.55 5.62 -7.89
C ASP A 25 -6.49 4.51 -7.93
N LEU A 26 -6.28 3.82 -6.81
CA LEU A 26 -5.44 2.64 -6.73
C LEU A 26 -6.28 1.36 -6.83
N GLN A 27 -5.98 0.53 -7.82
CA GLN A 27 -6.76 -0.68 -8.14
C GLN A 27 -6.92 -1.61 -6.94
N ARG A 28 -5.89 -1.78 -6.11
CA ARG A 28 -5.93 -2.60 -4.92
C ARG A 28 -7.12 -2.26 -4.02
N TRP A 29 -7.31 -0.98 -3.70
CA TRP A 29 -8.39 -0.57 -2.79
C TRP A 29 -9.78 -0.82 -3.34
N ASN A 30 -9.96 -0.75 -4.67
CA ASN A 30 -11.20 -1.17 -5.31
C ASN A 30 -11.45 -2.66 -5.12
N GLN A 31 -10.43 -3.49 -5.35
CA GLN A 31 -10.52 -4.95 -5.22
C GLN A 31 -10.80 -5.34 -3.76
N ASP A 32 -10.05 -4.78 -2.81
CA ASP A 32 -10.23 -5.07 -1.39
C ASP A 32 -11.62 -4.65 -0.89
N GLY A 33 -12.05 -3.43 -1.20
CA GLY A 33 -13.35 -2.90 -0.77
C GLY A 33 -14.52 -3.68 -1.35
N GLU A 34 -14.53 -3.92 -2.66
CA GLU A 34 -15.62 -4.64 -3.34
C GLU A 34 -15.67 -6.13 -2.90
N ASN A 35 -14.50 -6.78 -2.74
CA ASN A 35 -14.46 -8.15 -2.26
C ASN A 35 -14.93 -8.24 -0.80
N MET A 36 -14.49 -7.34 0.06
CA MET A 36 -14.93 -7.28 1.46
C MET A 36 -16.45 -7.07 1.54
N LYS A 37 -17.00 -6.13 0.77
CA LYS A 37 -18.43 -5.89 0.68
C LYS A 37 -19.17 -7.16 0.25
N LYS A 38 -18.74 -7.79 -0.83
CA LYS A 38 -19.35 -9.02 -1.36
C LYS A 38 -19.38 -10.14 -0.32
N GLU A 39 -18.26 -10.40 0.37
CA GLU A 39 -18.16 -11.48 1.34
C GLU A 39 -19.01 -11.18 2.60
N LEU A 40 -19.02 -9.95 3.08
CA LEU A 40 -19.86 -9.54 4.21
C LEU A 40 -21.35 -9.61 3.89
N GLU A 41 -21.77 -9.16 2.69
CA GLU A 41 -23.17 -9.27 2.24
C GLU A 41 -23.58 -10.75 2.09
N ALA A 42 -22.70 -11.61 1.57
CA ALA A 42 -22.94 -13.06 1.49
C ALA A 42 -23.06 -13.70 2.88
N ALA A 43 -22.38 -13.15 3.89
CA ALA A 43 -22.49 -13.58 5.29
C ALA A 43 -23.75 -13.00 5.99
N GLY A 44 -24.56 -12.19 5.31
CA GLY A 44 -25.84 -11.68 5.81
C GLY A 44 -25.79 -10.28 6.44
N TYR A 45 -24.68 -9.58 6.35
CA TYR A 45 -24.53 -8.19 6.82
C TYR A 45 -25.03 -7.19 5.78
N GLU A 46 -25.32 -5.96 6.21
CA GLU A 46 -25.40 -4.79 5.35
C GLU A 46 -24.03 -4.07 5.37
N VAL A 47 -23.64 -3.48 4.23
CA VAL A 47 -22.30 -2.86 4.11
C VAL A 47 -22.42 -1.44 3.56
N ASP A 48 -21.91 -0.47 4.32
CA ASP A 48 -21.66 0.90 3.87
C ASP A 48 -20.21 1.05 3.48
N LEU A 49 -19.91 0.83 2.18
CA LEU A 49 -18.56 0.95 1.63
C LEU A 49 -18.33 2.35 1.06
N GLN A 50 -17.34 3.05 1.58
CA GLN A 50 -16.96 4.39 1.17
C GLN A 50 -15.47 4.50 0.82
N TYR A 51 -15.13 5.43 -0.08
CA TYR A 51 -13.78 5.74 -0.50
C TYR A 51 -13.52 7.24 -0.30
N ALA A 52 -12.41 7.60 0.30
CA ALA A 52 -12.14 8.95 0.74
C ALA A 52 -11.30 9.80 -0.24
N SER A 53 -10.99 9.28 -1.43
CA SER A 53 -10.23 9.98 -2.49
C SER A 53 -8.88 10.56 -2.02
N ASN A 54 -8.21 9.85 -1.12
CA ASN A 54 -6.97 10.28 -0.44
C ASN A 54 -7.10 11.61 0.32
N ASP A 55 -8.32 12.01 0.69
CA ASP A 55 -8.59 13.20 1.49
C ASP A 55 -8.95 12.81 2.93
N VAL A 56 -8.10 13.21 3.89
CA VAL A 56 -8.27 12.87 5.32
C VAL A 56 -9.55 13.47 5.88
N SER A 57 -9.93 14.68 5.48
CA SER A 57 -11.14 15.34 5.98
C SER A 57 -12.40 14.63 5.51
N THR A 58 -12.37 14.12 4.29
CA THR A 58 -13.43 13.27 3.74
C THR A 58 -13.53 11.97 4.51
N GLN A 59 -12.40 11.31 4.82
CA GLN A 59 -12.39 10.08 5.60
C GLN A 59 -12.94 10.28 7.02
N VAL A 60 -12.55 11.37 7.69
CA VAL A 60 -13.12 11.75 9.00
C VAL A 60 -14.64 11.88 8.93
N SER A 61 -15.15 12.66 7.95
CA SER A 61 -16.60 12.87 7.79
C SER A 61 -17.36 11.59 7.46
N GLN A 62 -16.76 10.69 6.68
CA GLN A 62 -17.34 9.37 6.38
C GLN A 62 -17.49 8.52 7.64
N LEU A 63 -16.44 8.48 8.47
CA LEU A 63 -16.47 7.74 9.74
C LEU A 63 -17.48 8.32 10.73
N GLU A 64 -17.56 9.65 10.87
CA GLU A 64 -18.58 10.31 11.69
C GLU A 64 -19.99 9.95 11.23
N ASN A 65 -20.23 9.93 9.91
CA ASN A 65 -21.52 9.53 9.35
C ASN A 65 -21.82 8.04 9.61
N GLN A 66 -20.83 7.15 9.49
CA GLN A 66 -21.01 5.72 9.77
C GLN A 66 -21.32 5.47 11.25
N VAL A 67 -20.68 6.20 12.17
CA VAL A 67 -21.01 6.17 13.60
C VAL A 67 -22.45 6.67 13.83
N ALA A 68 -22.81 7.82 13.27
CA ALA A 68 -24.14 8.42 13.42
C ALA A 68 -25.26 7.54 12.82
N ASN A 69 -24.99 6.82 11.74
CA ASN A 69 -25.90 5.88 11.10
C ASN A 69 -26.04 4.55 11.87
N GLY A 70 -25.29 4.38 12.97
CA GLY A 70 -25.38 3.22 13.84
C GLY A 70 -24.76 1.95 13.25
N CYS A 71 -23.62 2.05 12.57
CA CYS A 71 -22.85 0.88 12.20
C CYS A 71 -22.50 0.04 13.44
N ASP A 72 -22.59 -1.28 13.32
CA ASP A 72 -22.25 -2.24 14.38
C ASP A 72 -20.75 -2.51 14.47
N LEU A 73 -20.01 -2.23 13.38
CA LEU A 73 -18.55 -2.41 13.25
C LEU A 73 -18.02 -1.43 12.21
N LEU A 74 -16.82 -0.92 12.42
CA LEU A 74 -16.07 -0.15 11.43
C LEU A 74 -14.83 -0.93 10.98
N VAL A 75 -14.59 -1.01 9.67
CA VAL A 75 -13.36 -1.50 9.05
C VAL A 75 -12.71 -0.34 8.33
N VAL A 76 -11.53 0.06 8.76
CA VAL A 76 -10.90 1.30 8.32
C VAL A 76 -9.50 1.04 7.80
N ALA A 77 -9.29 1.29 6.50
CA ALA A 77 -7.97 1.45 5.91
C ALA A 77 -7.63 2.95 5.93
N SER A 78 -6.85 3.41 6.89
CA SER A 78 -6.61 4.83 7.10
C SER A 78 -5.73 5.45 6.02
N ILE A 79 -6.01 6.69 5.64
CA ILE A 79 -5.11 7.52 4.83
C ILE A 79 -3.91 7.92 5.69
N ASP A 80 -4.18 8.48 6.88
CA ASP A 80 -3.20 8.81 7.90
C ASP A 80 -3.66 8.20 9.24
N GLY A 81 -2.86 7.30 9.78
CA GLY A 81 -3.16 6.57 11.03
C GLY A 81 -3.20 7.43 12.28
N SER A 82 -2.78 8.70 12.22
CA SER A 82 -2.76 9.64 13.35
C SER A 82 -3.91 10.65 13.33
N SER A 83 -4.62 10.79 12.20
CA SER A 83 -5.59 11.87 11.97
C SER A 83 -7.05 11.51 12.28
N LEU A 84 -7.35 10.26 12.64
CA LEU A 84 -8.71 9.76 12.84
C LEU A 84 -9.19 9.78 14.31
N GLY A 85 -8.52 10.54 15.18
CA GLY A 85 -8.74 10.47 16.63
C GLY A 85 -10.17 10.77 17.05
N GLU A 86 -10.81 11.81 16.49
CA GLU A 86 -12.16 12.23 16.92
C GLU A 86 -13.26 11.23 16.50
N PRO A 87 -13.40 10.83 15.21
CA PRO A 87 -14.42 9.85 14.84
C PRO A 87 -14.22 8.49 15.52
N LEU A 88 -12.99 8.07 15.77
CA LEU A 88 -12.72 6.81 16.48
C LEU A 88 -13.07 6.90 17.98
N LYS A 89 -12.89 8.06 18.59
CA LYS A 89 -13.36 8.29 19.96
C LYS A 89 -14.88 8.20 20.04
N GLN A 90 -15.59 8.80 19.09
CA GLN A 90 -17.05 8.69 19.01
C GLN A 90 -17.51 7.23 18.81
N ALA A 91 -16.83 6.46 17.95
CA ALA A 91 -17.10 5.04 17.79
C ALA A 91 -16.92 4.26 19.11
N LYS A 92 -15.82 4.52 19.83
CA LYS A 92 -15.55 3.91 21.13
C LYS A 92 -16.62 4.26 22.19
N GLU A 93 -17.04 5.53 22.26
CA GLU A 93 -18.11 5.99 23.17
C GLU A 93 -19.46 5.37 22.82
N ALA A 94 -19.73 5.11 21.53
CA ALA A 94 -20.92 4.41 21.05
C ALA A 94 -20.83 2.88 21.21
N GLY A 95 -19.66 2.34 21.65
CA GLY A 95 -19.45 0.90 21.77
C GLY A 95 -19.28 0.16 20.44
N ILE A 96 -18.95 0.88 19.37
CA ILE A 96 -18.72 0.34 18.04
C ILE A 96 -17.27 -0.13 17.94
N PRO A 97 -16.99 -1.43 17.74
CA PRO A 97 -15.62 -1.92 17.54
C PRO A 97 -15.03 -1.43 16.22
N VAL A 98 -13.72 -1.25 16.21
CA VAL A 98 -12.96 -0.76 15.05
C VAL A 98 -11.88 -1.77 14.67
N ILE A 99 -11.86 -2.17 13.41
CA ILE A 99 -10.77 -2.93 12.79
C ILE A 99 -9.91 -1.97 11.97
N SER A 100 -8.65 -1.82 12.34
CA SER A 100 -7.63 -1.19 11.51
C SER A 100 -7.21 -2.21 10.45
N TYR A 101 -7.58 -1.97 9.20
CA TYR A 101 -7.33 -2.88 8.09
C TYR A 101 -6.12 -2.41 7.30
N ASP A 102 -5.13 -3.29 7.15
CA ASP A 102 -3.87 -3.06 6.44
C ASP A 102 -3.00 -1.95 7.09
N ARG A 103 -3.48 -0.74 7.19
CA ARG A 103 -2.77 0.44 7.69
C ARG A 103 -2.97 0.64 9.18
N LEU A 104 -1.87 0.85 9.92
CA LEU A 104 -1.91 1.02 11.36
C LEU A 104 -2.56 2.34 11.75
N ILE A 105 -3.62 2.27 12.55
CA ILE A 105 -4.23 3.43 13.20
C ILE A 105 -3.72 3.54 14.64
N LYS A 106 -3.11 4.69 14.96
CA LYS A 106 -2.52 4.96 16.29
C LYS A 106 -3.56 5.50 17.27
N SER A 107 -4.50 4.64 17.67
CA SER A 107 -5.59 4.99 18.59
C SER A 107 -5.92 3.82 19.50
N ASP A 108 -6.26 4.13 20.76
CA ASP A 108 -6.76 3.16 21.75
C ASP A 108 -8.24 2.76 21.51
N ALA A 109 -8.89 3.34 20.52
CA ALA A 109 -10.22 2.95 20.05
C ALA A 109 -10.19 1.74 19.10
N VAL A 110 -9.03 1.39 18.54
CA VAL A 110 -8.88 0.23 17.68
C VAL A 110 -9.01 -1.06 18.49
N SER A 111 -9.94 -1.93 18.08
CA SER A 111 -10.18 -3.22 18.70
C SER A 111 -9.28 -4.32 18.13
N TYR A 112 -9.03 -4.28 16.82
CA TYR A 112 -8.21 -5.25 16.09
C TYR A 112 -7.40 -4.54 15.00
N TYR A 113 -6.18 -5.02 14.78
CA TYR A 113 -5.35 -4.63 13.65
C TYR A 113 -5.03 -5.88 12.82
N ILE A 114 -5.24 -5.78 11.51
CA ILE A 114 -5.00 -6.86 10.55
C ILE A 114 -4.08 -6.32 9.47
N SER A 115 -2.89 -6.88 9.35
CA SER A 115 -1.90 -6.53 8.33
C SER A 115 -0.94 -7.71 8.10
N PHE A 116 0.07 -7.48 7.27
CA PHE A 116 1.16 -8.41 7.01
C PHE A 116 2.39 -8.06 7.87
N ASP A 117 3.40 -8.93 7.86
CA ASP A 117 4.74 -8.58 8.32
C ASP A 117 5.46 -7.76 7.22
N ASN A 118 5.22 -6.46 7.23
CA ASN A 118 5.65 -5.54 6.19
C ASN A 118 7.19 -5.43 6.10
N TYR A 119 7.89 -5.62 7.22
CA TYR A 119 9.35 -5.66 7.21
C TYR A 119 9.86 -6.92 6.50
N THR A 120 9.26 -8.07 6.78
CA THR A 120 9.58 -9.32 6.08
C THR A 120 9.26 -9.24 4.59
N VAL A 121 8.17 -8.57 4.18
CA VAL A 121 7.88 -8.33 2.76
C VAL A 121 9.01 -7.54 2.10
N GLY A 122 9.46 -6.45 2.71
CA GLY A 122 10.61 -5.70 2.22
C GLY A 122 11.89 -6.56 2.15
N THR A 123 12.16 -7.36 3.20
CA THR A 123 13.28 -8.29 3.22
C THR A 123 13.25 -9.27 2.03
N LEU A 124 12.07 -9.81 1.71
CA LEU A 124 11.91 -10.70 0.55
C LEU A 124 12.18 -9.99 -0.78
N GLN A 125 11.79 -8.71 -0.92
CA GLN A 125 12.12 -7.91 -2.10
C GLN A 125 13.63 -7.70 -2.24
N GLY A 126 14.31 -7.33 -1.14
CA GLY A 126 15.76 -7.20 -1.13
C GLY A 126 16.47 -8.53 -1.45
N GLN A 127 16.02 -9.63 -0.85
CA GLN A 127 16.58 -10.96 -1.11
C GLN A 127 16.38 -11.40 -2.56
N TYR A 128 15.22 -11.07 -3.16
CA TYR A 128 14.97 -11.36 -4.56
C TYR A 128 15.98 -10.64 -5.49
N VAL A 129 16.37 -9.41 -5.17
CA VAL A 129 17.43 -8.69 -5.89
C VAL A 129 18.78 -9.40 -5.72
N VAL A 130 19.14 -9.78 -4.49
CA VAL A 130 20.39 -10.51 -4.20
C VAL A 130 20.49 -11.79 -5.00
N ASP A 131 19.43 -12.59 -4.98
CA ASP A 131 19.37 -13.90 -5.65
C ASP A 131 19.38 -13.76 -7.19
N THR A 132 18.60 -12.78 -7.72
CA THR A 132 18.46 -12.59 -9.18
C THR A 132 19.76 -12.11 -9.83
N LEU A 133 20.50 -11.22 -9.15
CA LEU A 133 21.76 -10.68 -9.66
C LEU A 133 22.97 -11.51 -9.19
N ASP A 134 22.75 -12.53 -8.37
CA ASP A 134 23.79 -13.36 -7.76
C ASP A 134 24.87 -12.49 -7.07
N LEU A 135 24.41 -11.55 -6.23
CA LEU A 135 25.28 -10.52 -5.64
C LEU A 135 26.37 -11.12 -4.75
N ASP A 136 26.12 -12.27 -4.12
CA ASP A 136 27.11 -12.98 -3.30
C ASP A 136 28.31 -13.46 -4.12
N ASN A 137 28.14 -13.67 -5.43
CA ASN A 137 29.17 -14.12 -6.35
C ASN A 137 29.49 -13.09 -7.44
N ALA A 138 29.14 -11.82 -7.22
CA ALA A 138 29.32 -10.77 -8.23
C ALA A 138 30.78 -10.53 -8.64
N GLY A 139 31.76 -10.85 -7.77
CA GLY A 139 33.18 -10.58 -8.02
C GLY A 139 33.42 -9.07 -8.15
N ASP A 140 34.01 -8.65 -9.27
CA ASP A 140 34.29 -7.23 -9.54
C ASP A 140 33.12 -6.50 -10.26
N LYS A 141 31.97 -7.15 -10.43
CA LYS A 141 30.80 -6.52 -11.06
C LYS A 141 30.14 -5.52 -10.12
N THR A 142 29.72 -4.40 -10.69
CA THR A 142 28.89 -3.40 -10.00
C THR A 142 27.56 -3.28 -10.72
N TYR A 143 26.48 -3.16 -9.96
CA TYR A 143 25.13 -2.97 -10.46
C TYR A 143 24.57 -1.65 -9.93
N ASN A 144 23.73 -0.99 -10.72
CA ASN A 144 23.09 0.26 -10.33
C ASN A 144 21.64 0.01 -9.90
N ILE A 145 21.28 0.57 -8.77
CA ILE A 145 19.95 0.44 -8.17
C ILE A 145 19.36 1.80 -7.82
N GLU A 146 18.07 1.97 -8.03
CA GLU A 146 17.28 3.09 -7.52
C GLU A 146 16.10 2.58 -6.68
N PHE A 147 15.74 3.36 -5.63
CA PHE A 147 14.65 3.02 -4.74
C PHE A 147 13.43 3.91 -4.98
N THR A 148 12.23 3.34 -4.85
CA THR A 148 10.96 4.07 -4.84
C THR A 148 10.08 3.49 -3.74
N ALA A 149 9.99 4.21 -2.61
CA ALA A 149 9.21 3.82 -1.46
C ALA A 149 7.78 4.39 -1.54
N GLY A 150 6.99 4.10 -0.51
CA GLY A 150 5.58 4.51 -0.44
C GLY A 150 5.34 5.81 0.34
N ASP A 151 4.07 5.97 0.76
CA ASP A 151 3.59 7.18 1.44
C ASP A 151 4.19 7.31 2.85
N PRO A 152 4.81 8.43 3.21
CA PRO A 152 5.32 8.67 4.57
C PRO A 152 4.22 8.75 5.64
N ALA A 153 2.96 9.01 5.28
CA ALA A 153 1.83 8.96 6.21
C ALA A 153 1.38 7.52 6.52
N ASP A 154 1.81 6.54 5.72
CA ASP A 154 1.57 5.12 5.93
C ASP A 154 2.75 4.46 6.65
N ASN A 155 2.50 3.97 7.86
CA ASN A 155 3.53 3.30 8.67
C ASN A 155 4.16 2.07 7.97
N ASN A 156 3.42 1.41 7.07
CA ASN A 156 3.91 0.25 6.34
C ASN A 156 5.04 0.59 5.37
N ALA A 157 5.01 1.79 4.77
CA ALA A 157 5.98 2.22 3.77
C ALA A 157 7.42 2.20 4.30
N GLY A 158 7.61 2.67 5.55
CA GLY A 158 8.91 2.62 6.22
C GLY A 158 9.39 1.18 6.48
N TYR A 159 8.48 0.26 6.82
CA TYR A 159 8.83 -1.14 7.04
C TYR A 159 9.24 -1.84 5.74
N PHE A 160 8.52 -1.64 4.64
CA PHE A 160 8.90 -2.18 3.34
C PHE A 160 10.27 -1.70 2.92
N PHE A 161 10.49 -0.38 2.97
CA PHE A 161 11.78 0.20 2.61
C PHE A 161 12.92 -0.33 3.49
N ASN A 162 12.78 -0.28 4.81
CA ASN A 162 13.84 -0.70 5.73
C ASN A 162 14.15 -2.19 5.59
N GLY A 163 13.12 -3.05 5.42
CA GLY A 163 13.33 -4.47 5.22
C GLY A 163 14.16 -4.78 3.97
N ALA A 164 13.88 -4.11 2.86
CA ALA A 164 14.66 -4.26 1.63
C ALA A 164 16.06 -3.62 1.75
N PHE A 165 16.12 -2.42 2.29
CA PHE A 165 17.39 -1.67 2.42
C PHE A 165 18.37 -2.37 3.34
N ASP A 166 17.93 -2.95 4.46
CA ASP A 166 18.80 -3.67 5.39
C ASP A 166 19.45 -4.91 4.75
N VAL A 167 18.75 -5.60 3.85
CA VAL A 167 19.31 -6.70 3.05
C VAL A 167 20.35 -6.20 2.05
N LEU A 168 20.08 -5.07 1.38
CA LEU A 168 20.91 -4.57 0.29
C LEU A 168 22.07 -3.68 0.76
N LYS A 169 21.96 -3.11 1.95
CA LYS A 169 22.97 -2.21 2.52
C LYS A 169 24.39 -2.78 2.54
N PRO A 170 24.65 -4.04 2.90
CA PRO A 170 26.01 -4.60 2.85
C PRO A 170 26.62 -4.55 1.45
N TYR A 171 25.83 -4.76 0.39
CA TYR A 171 26.27 -4.70 -1.01
C TYR A 171 26.48 -3.25 -1.48
N ILE A 172 25.67 -2.31 -0.96
CA ILE A 172 25.87 -0.87 -1.20
C ILE A 172 27.16 -0.40 -0.52
N ASP A 173 27.38 -0.76 0.74
CA ASP A 173 28.59 -0.42 1.50
C ASP A 173 29.85 -1.02 0.87
N ALA A 174 29.74 -2.20 0.25
CA ALA A 174 30.84 -2.87 -0.46
C ALA A 174 31.10 -2.30 -1.87
N GLY A 175 30.18 -1.50 -2.42
CA GLY A 175 30.25 -0.98 -3.78
C GLY A 175 29.83 -1.98 -4.87
N THR A 176 29.25 -3.13 -4.51
CA THR A 176 28.66 -4.08 -5.45
C THR A 176 27.33 -3.54 -6.01
N LEU A 177 26.55 -2.85 -5.16
CA LEU A 177 25.40 -2.06 -5.56
C LEU A 177 25.76 -0.57 -5.44
N ASN A 178 25.42 0.21 -6.46
CA ASN A 178 25.61 1.65 -6.50
C ASN A 178 24.26 2.36 -6.68
N VAL A 179 23.92 3.26 -5.75
CA VAL A 179 22.75 4.14 -5.88
C VAL A 179 23.20 5.41 -6.58
N VAL A 180 23.02 5.48 -7.91
CA VAL A 180 23.62 6.55 -8.74
C VAL A 180 23.06 7.92 -8.37
N SER A 181 21.77 8.00 -8.00
CA SER A 181 21.15 9.23 -7.50
C SER A 181 21.65 9.64 -6.11
N GLY A 182 22.26 8.72 -5.36
CA GLY A 182 22.64 8.90 -3.95
C GLY A 182 21.45 8.93 -2.97
N GLN A 183 20.23 8.67 -3.44
CA GLN A 183 19.01 8.69 -2.61
C GLN A 183 18.87 7.36 -1.87
N THR A 184 19.32 7.32 -0.63
CA THR A 184 19.39 6.10 0.20
C THR A 184 18.61 6.18 1.50
N ASP A 185 17.93 7.29 1.76
CA ASP A 185 17.07 7.47 2.92
C ASP A 185 15.58 7.45 2.50
N PHE A 186 14.71 7.02 3.44
CA PHE A 186 13.28 6.86 3.19
C PHE A 186 12.63 8.15 2.65
N ASP A 187 12.94 9.30 3.24
CA ASP A 187 12.27 10.56 2.90
C ASP A 187 12.60 11.01 1.46
N SER A 188 13.82 10.74 0.98
CA SER A 188 14.25 11.07 -0.38
C SER A 188 13.62 10.19 -1.46
N VAL A 189 13.17 8.98 -1.10
CA VAL A 189 12.60 8.00 -2.02
C VAL A 189 11.08 7.80 -1.85
N ALA A 190 10.47 8.50 -0.89
CA ALA A 190 9.05 8.40 -0.58
C ALA A 190 8.16 8.88 -1.74
N THR A 191 6.99 8.26 -1.86
CA THR A 191 5.97 8.59 -2.87
C THR A 191 4.66 8.90 -2.15
N PRO A 192 4.31 10.18 -1.94
CA PRO A 192 3.06 10.58 -1.30
C PRO A 192 1.85 9.92 -1.92
N ALA A 193 0.90 9.51 -1.10
CA ALA A 193 -0.33 8.82 -1.48
C ALA A 193 -0.13 7.50 -2.25
N TRP A 194 1.10 6.95 -2.32
CA TRP A 194 1.44 5.81 -3.18
C TRP A 194 1.11 6.06 -4.65
N ASP A 195 1.12 7.33 -5.06
CA ASP A 195 0.60 7.80 -6.34
C ASP A 195 1.49 7.39 -7.52
N THR A 196 0.89 6.72 -8.50
CA THR A 196 1.57 6.21 -9.69
C THR A 196 2.18 7.32 -10.54
N GLN A 197 1.49 8.46 -10.68
CA GLN A 197 1.98 9.59 -11.46
C GLN A 197 3.19 10.25 -10.79
N THR A 198 3.14 10.40 -9.47
CA THR A 198 4.27 10.91 -8.68
C THR A 198 5.51 10.01 -8.81
N ALA A 199 5.32 8.68 -8.78
CA ALA A 199 6.40 7.72 -8.99
C ALA A 199 7.00 7.83 -10.41
N LEU A 200 6.14 7.98 -11.43
CA LEU A 200 6.54 8.18 -12.82
C LEU A 200 7.40 9.44 -12.95
N GLU A 201 6.90 10.59 -12.51
CA GLU A 201 7.59 11.88 -12.63
C GLU A 201 8.94 11.88 -11.88
N ARG A 202 8.98 11.26 -10.69
CA ARG A 202 10.22 11.11 -9.93
C ARG A 202 11.24 10.26 -10.69
N MET A 203 10.84 9.11 -11.26
CA MET A 203 11.74 8.25 -12.02
C MET A 203 12.21 8.93 -13.31
N GLN A 204 11.35 9.66 -14.03
CA GLN A 204 11.73 10.46 -15.20
C GLN A 204 12.83 11.48 -14.84
N ASN A 205 12.69 12.17 -13.69
CA ASN A 205 13.72 13.11 -13.20
C ASN A 205 15.05 12.40 -12.87
N ILE A 206 15.00 11.19 -12.28
CA ILE A 206 16.18 10.38 -12.01
C ILE A 206 16.85 9.97 -13.32
N LEU A 207 16.11 9.43 -14.28
CA LEU A 207 16.63 9.02 -15.58
C LEU A 207 17.28 10.17 -16.33
N ALA A 208 16.62 11.33 -16.38
CA ALA A 208 17.16 12.52 -17.04
C ALA A 208 18.42 13.07 -16.35
N SER A 209 18.52 12.95 -15.03
CA SER A 209 19.63 13.55 -14.27
C SER A 209 20.87 12.65 -14.17
N TYR A 210 20.68 11.33 -14.14
CA TYR A 210 21.72 10.39 -13.77
C TYR A 210 21.98 9.28 -14.82
N TYR A 211 21.05 9.09 -15.78
CA TYR A 211 21.10 7.98 -16.75
C TYR A 211 21.02 8.45 -18.21
N ALA A 212 21.01 9.77 -18.45
CA ALA A 212 20.87 10.33 -19.80
C ALA A 212 22.07 10.05 -20.71
N ASP A 213 23.23 9.71 -20.16
CA ASP A 213 24.45 9.37 -20.88
C ASP A 213 24.53 7.88 -21.31
N GLY A 214 23.47 7.09 -21.02
CA GLY A 214 23.43 5.66 -21.27
C GLY A 214 24.00 4.80 -20.15
N THR A 215 24.29 5.40 -18.97
CA THR A 215 24.58 4.63 -17.75
C THR A 215 23.46 3.60 -17.53
N GLN A 216 23.82 2.35 -17.25
CA GLN A 216 22.86 1.28 -17.06
C GLN A 216 22.18 1.37 -15.69
N LEU A 217 20.87 1.21 -15.65
CA LEU A 217 20.07 0.97 -14.44
C LEU A 217 19.75 -0.52 -14.40
N ASP A 218 20.21 -1.23 -13.39
CA ASP A 218 20.00 -2.68 -13.29
C ASP A 218 18.76 -3.02 -12.48
N VAL A 219 18.47 -2.24 -11.43
CA VAL A 219 17.35 -2.47 -10.51
C VAL A 219 16.60 -1.18 -10.21
N ALA A 220 15.28 -1.24 -10.31
CA ALA A 220 14.37 -0.27 -9.70
C ALA A 220 13.56 -0.98 -8.60
N LEU A 221 13.97 -0.82 -7.34
CA LEU A 221 13.28 -1.42 -6.20
C LEU A 221 12.09 -0.54 -5.81
N CYS A 222 10.88 -1.01 -6.15
CA CYS A 222 9.62 -0.36 -5.82
C CYS A 222 8.93 -1.11 -4.69
N SER A 223 8.44 -0.37 -3.68
CA SER A 223 7.83 -0.99 -2.51
C SER A 223 6.46 -1.63 -2.80
N ASN A 224 5.76 -1.19 -3.87
CA ASN A 224 4.49 -1.80 -4.30
C ASN A 224 4.25 -1.63 -5.80
N ASP A 225 3.18 -2.26 -6.30
CA ASP A 225 2.83 -2.27 -7.72
C ASP A 225 2.37 -0.92 -8.25
N SER A 226 1.72 -0.08 -7.45
CA SER A 226 1.29 1.25 -7.90
C SER A 226 2.49 2.14 -8.24
N THR A 227 3.53 2.11 -7.39
CA THR A 227 4.78 2.83 -7.66
C THR A 227 5.58 2.16 -8.79
N ALA A 228 5.59 0.81 -8.84
CA ALA A 228 6.25 0.06 -9.91
C ALA A 228 5.67 0.35 -11.30
N LEU A 229 4.35 0.52 -11.41
CA LEU A 229 3.70 0.92 -12.68
C LEU A 229 4.19 2.28 -13.17
N GLY A 230 4.28 3.28 -12.29
CA GLY A 230 4.81 4.60 -12.66
C GLY A 230 6.28 4.53 -13.08
N VAL A 231 7.09 3.79 -12.33
CA VAL A 231 8.52 3.57 -12.64
C VAL A 231 8.68 2.82 -13.97
N THR A 232 7.87 1.80 -14.23
CA THR A 232 7.88 1.06 -15.50
C THR A 232 7.59 1.98 -16.67
N GLN A 233 6.55 2.82 -16.58
CA GLN A 233 6.21 3.79 -17.62
C GLN A 233 7.34 4.79 -17.90
N ALA A 234 8.00 5.28 -16.85
CA ALA A 234 9.15 6.16 -16.99
C ALA A 234 10.32 5.47 -17.71
N ILE A 235 10.61 4.22 -17.34
CA ILE A 235 11.69 3.43 -17.99
C ILE A 235 11.34 3.17 -19.45
N GLU A 236 10.12 2.78 -19.76
CA GLU A 236 9.69 2.54 -21.16
C GLU A 236 9.77 3.79 -22.04
N SER A 237 9.52 4.98 -21.48
CA SER A 237 9.49 6.23 -22.25
C SER A 237 10.83 6.96 -22.31
N ASP A 238 11.63 6.94 -21.25
CA ASP A 238 12.73 7.88 -21.09
C ASP A 238 14.10 7.23 -20.76
N TYR A 239 14.16 5.91 -20.54
CA TYR A 239 15.41 5.25 -20.23
C TYR A 239 16.31 5.13 -21.46
N ALA A 240 17.52 5.66 -21.38
CA ALA A 240 18.49 5.68 -22.49
C ALA A 240 19.40 4.43 -22.54
N GLY A 241 19.39 3.58 -21.53
CA GLY A 241 20.15 2.33 -21.51
C GLY A 241 19.52 1.24 -22.37
N ASP A 242 20.26 0.16 -22.62
CA ASP A 242 19.86 -0.96 -23.50
C ASP A 242 19.67 -2.28 -22.75
N ASN A 243 19.86 -2.30 -21.42
CA ASN A 243 19.66 -3.48 -20.58
C ASN A 243 18.23 -3.57 -20.06
N THR A 244 17.83 -4.78 -19.68
CA THR A 244 16.57 -5.02 -18.97
C THR A 244 16.72 -4.61 -17.51
N VAL A 245 15.81 -3.77 -17.03
CA VAL A 245 15.77 -3.35 -15.61
C VAL A 245 14.93 -4.32 -14.80
N LEU A 246 15.48 -4.81 -13.68
CA LEU A 246 14.74 -5.60 -12.70
C LEU A 246 13.86 -4.64 -11.88
N ILE A 247 12.53 -4.79 -11.97
CA ILE A 247 11.58 -3.97 -11.21
C ILE A 247 10.88 -4.85 -10.19
N THR A 248 10.88 -4.43 -8.92
CA THR A 248 10.13 -5.13 -7.86
C THR A 248 8.75 -4.50 -7.65
N GLY A 249 7.85 -5.24 -7.02
CA GLY A 249 6.52 -4.79 -6.61
C GLY A 249 5.90 -5.78 -5.64
N GLN A 250 4.70 -5.48 -5.16
CA GLN A 250 3.83 -6.37 -4.36
C GLN A 250 2.41 -5.81 -4.38
N ASP A 251 1.41 -6.46 -3.77
CA ASP A 251 -0.03 -6.18 -3.74
C ASP A 251 -0.84 -6.84 -4.88
N LEU A 252 -0.22 -7.68 -5.71
CA LEU A 252 -0.88 -8.46 -6.77
C LEU A 252 -1.75 -7.62 -7.72
N SER A 253 -1.18 -6.57 -8.27
CA SER A 253 -1.81 -5.80 -9.35
C SER A 253 -1.65 -6.48 -10.72
N LEU A 254 -2.09 -5.81 -11.77
CA LEU A 254 -2.00 -6.29 -13.15
C LEU A 254 -0.57 -6.60 -13.62
N ILE A 255 0.48 -6.04 -13.01
CA ILE A 255 1.86 -6.34 -13.39
C ILE A 255 2.26 -7.78 -13.04
N HIS A 256 1.60 -8.40 -12.04
CA HIS A 256 1.84 -9.78 -11.67
C HIS A 256 0.89 -10.77 -12.37
N ILE A 257 -0.19 -10.30 -12.98
CA ILE A 257 -1.20 -11.11 -13.66
C ILE A 257 -0.96 -11.13 -15.18
N SER A 258 -0.47 -10.04 -15.74
CA SER A 258 0.03 -10.03 -17.11
C SER A 258 1.31 -10.88 -17.16
N GLU A 259 1.41 -11.77 -18.15
CA GLU A 259 2.62 -12.52 -18.47
C GLU A 259 3.88 -11.68 -18.20
N PRO A 260 4.97 -12.25 -17.65
CA PRO A 260 6.17 -11.48 -17.40
C PRO A 260 6.54 -10.79 -18.71
N THR A 261 6.25 -9.51 -18.73
CA THR A 261 6.64 -8.67 -19.85
C THR A 261 8.16 -8.73 -19.85
N ARG A 262 8.71 -9.49 -20.78
CA ARG A 262 10.13 -9.39 -21.08
C ARG A 262 10.30 -7.99 -21.66
N LEU A 263 10.59 -7.05 -20.79
CA LEU A 263 11.16 -5.78 -21.21
C LEU A 263 12.63 -6.00 -21.55
#